data_256e1dcfacdf10f60269f310d889911b
#
_entry.id   256e1dcfacdf10f60269f310d889911b
#
_cell.length_a   1.000
_cell.length_b   1.000
_cell.length_c   1.000
_cell.angle_alpha   90.00
_cell.angle_beta   90.00
_cell.angle_gamma   90.00
#
_symmetry.space_group_name_H-M   'P 1'
#
loop_
_entity.id
_entity.type
_entity.pdbx_description
1 polymer ?
#
loop_
_entity_poly.entity_id
_entity_poly.type
_entity_poly.pdbx_seq_one_letter_code
_entity_poly.pdbx_strand_id
1 'polypeptide(L)'
;TYQHSQNWLVLVAIMALSAWIRHFFNLRHVGKFSPAVLVSGMLGLLAVALWVSWPKPQPEMGEAPAASVSESQTVSLSALDKQVLALVETHCVGCHATNPTDDIFKVAPLGVKLDRWADIERQGRQLVNRTTVTRDMPFLNKTNMTDEERAIIAAWGKEQGY
;
A
#
# COMPACT_ATOMS: atom_id res chain seq x y z
N THR A 1 1.43 -2.76 5.12
CA THR A 1 2.19 -2.85 6.37
C THR A 1 3.37 -1.89 6.46
N TYR A 2 3.90 -1.39 5.34
CA TYR A 2 5.09 -0.49 5.35
C TYR A 2 4.77 0.99 5.61
N GLN A 3 3.52 1.39 5.71
CA GLN A 3 3.11 2.80 5.88
C GLN A 3 2.77 3.19 7.33
N HIS A 4 3.19 2.40 8.31
CA HIS A 4 2.93 2.73 9.71
C HIS A 4 4.05 3.63 10.24
N SER A 5 3.69 4.79 10.81
CA SER A 5 4.65 5.74 11.42
C SER A 5 5.51 5.13 12.55
N GLN A 6 5.13 3.98 13.06
CA GLN A 6 5.82 3.27 14.17
C GLN A 6 6.57 2.02 13.72
N ASN A 7 6.80 1.81 12.42
CA ASN A 7 7.54 0.64 11.92
C ASN A 7 8.96 0.53 12.49
N TRP A 8 9.60 1.67 12.77
CA TRP A 8 10.91 1.72 13.39
C TRP A 8 10.90 1.13 14.83
N LEU A 9 9.81 1.34 15.60
CA LEU A 9 9.67 0.76 16.94
C LEU A 9 9.61 -0.77 16.88
N VAL A 10 8.91 -1.33 15.90
CA VAL A 10 8.82 -2.78 15.69
C VAL A 10 10.21 -3.34 15.37
N LEU A 11 10.98 -2.67 14.52
CA LEU A 11 12.37 -3.07 14.20
C LEU A 11 13.25 -3.04 15.45
N VAL A 12 13.21 -1.97 16.24
CA VAL A 12 13.98 -1.84 17.48
C VAL A 12 13.58 -2.93 18.48
N ALA A 13 12.28 -3.21 18.63
CA ALA A 13 11.79 -4.26 19.53
C ALA A 13 12.30 -5.65 19.12
N ILE A 14 12.26 -5.98 17.82
CA ILE A 14 12.76 -7.26 17.30
C ILE A 14 14.28 -7.37 17.54
N MET A 15 15.03 -6.31 17.29
CA MET A 15 16.48 -6.28 17.52
C MET A 15 16.82 -6.49 18.99
N ALA A 16 16.13 -5.80 19.91
CA ALA A 16 16.33 -5.94 21.36
C ALA A 16 16.00 -7.36 21.85
N LEU A 17 14.88 -7.93 21.38
CA LEU A 17 14.48 -9.29 21.72
C LEU A 17 15.45 -10.34 21.17
N SER A 18 15.97 -10.12 19.96
CA SER A 18 16.98 -11.01 19.37
C SER A 18 18.28 -10.98 20.19
N ALA A 19 18.72 -9.80 20.61
CA ALA A 19 19.89 -9.65 21.48
C ALA A 19 19.66 -10.33 22.86
N TRP A 20 18.44 -10.23 23.42
CA TRP A 20 18.05 -10.88 24.66
C TRP A 20 18.09 -12.41 24.55
N ILE A 21 17.56 -12.98 23.47
CA ILE A 21 17.63 -14.41 23.22
C ILE A 21 19.08 -14.86 23.03
N ARG A 22 19.89 -14.09 22.31
CA ARG A 22 21.34 -14.37 22.17
C ARG A 22 22.05 -14.38 23.51
N HIS A 23 21.67 -13.50 24.44
CA HIS A 23 22.22 -13.50 25.79
C HIS A 23 21.96 -14.82 26.53
N PHE A 24 20.77 -15.43 26.34
CA PHE A 24 20.48 -16.77 26.87
C PHE A 24 21.48 -17.82 26.38
N PHE A 25 21.76 -17.86 25.09
CA PHE A 25 22.72 -18.81 24.53
C PHE A 25 24.14 -18.57 25.06
N ASN A 26 24.55 -17.31 25.23
CA ASN A 26 25.82 -16.97 25.83
C ASN A 26 25.92 -17.44 27.30
N LEU A 27 24.87 -17.26 28.10
CA LEU A 27 24.82 -17.77 29.50
C LEU A 27 24.94 -19.30 29.54
N ARG A 28 24.30 -20.00 28.57
CA ARG A 28 24.37 -21.45 28.48
C ARG A 28 25.80 -21.94 28.21
N HIS A 29 26.57 -21.24 27.36
CA HIS A 29 27.95 -21.57 27.09
C HIS A 29 28.88 -21.41 28.33
N VAL A 30 28.50 -20.56 29.25
CA VAL A 30 29.23 -20.35 30.53
C VAL A 30 28.69 -21.29 31.65
N GLY A 31 27.86 -22.27 31.27
CA GLY A 31 27.31 -23.26 32.21
C GLY A 31 26.18 -22.73 33.11
N LYS A 32 25.68 -21.52 32.90
CA LYS A 32 24.55 -20.94 33.62
C LYS A 32 23.26 -21.14 32.82
N PHE A 33 22.41 -22.02 33.28
CA PHE A 33 21.10 -22.26 32.67
C PHE A 33 20.04 -21.40 33.37
N SER A 34 19.49 -20.40 32.67
CA SER A 34 18.39 -19.57 33.19
C SER A 34 17.19 -19.65 32.24
N PRO A 35 16.24 -20.54 32.49
CA PRO A 35 15.04 -20.68 31.65
C PRO A 35 14.18 -19.42 31.64
N ALA A 36 14.26 -18.59 32.68
CA ALA A 36 13.53 -17.33 32.77
C ALA A 36 13.87 -16.35 31.62
N VAL A 37 15.14 -16.30 31.18
CA VAL A 37 15.58 -15.45 30.09
C VAL A 37 14.97 -15.92 28.78
N LEU A 38 14.89 -17.22 28.53
CA LEU A 38 14.28 -17.78 27.33
C LEU A 38 12.77 -17.53 27.31
N VAL A 39 12.08 -17.83 28.42
CA VAL A 39 10.64 -17.65 28.55
C VAL A 39 10.26 -16.18 28.40
N SER A 40 11.00 -15.26 29.02
CA SER A 40 10.74 -13.81 28.87
C SER A 40 10.96 -13.32 27.45
N GLY A 41 11.97 -13.83 26.72
CA GLY A 41 12.19 -13.51 25.32
C GLY A 41 11.06 -14.02 24.40
N MET A 42 10.57 -15.23 24.63
CA MET A 42 9.43 -15.79 23.90
C MET A 42 8.12 -15.00 24.16
N LEU A 43 7.86 -14.65 25.41
CA LEU A 43 6.70 -13.82 25.78
C LEU A 43 6.80 -12.43 25.15
N GLY A 44 7.99 -11.85 25.10
CA GLY A 44 8.23 -10.57 24.43
C GLY A 44 7.93 -10.62 22.93
N LEU A 45 8.38 -11.67 22.24
CA LEU A 45 8.07 -11.88 20.83
C LEU A 45 6.57 -12.07 20.60
N LEU A 46 5.90 -12.84 21.45
CA LEU A 46 4.45 -13.03 21.39
C LEU A 46 3.71 -11.70 21.58
N ALA A 47 4.14 -10.89 22.54
CA ALA A 47 3.55 -9.57 22.79
C ALA A 47 3.70 -8.64 21.58
N VAL A 48 4.88 -8.63 20.94
CA VAL A 48 5.10 -7.84 19.71
C VAL A 48 4.23 -8.36 18.57
N ALA A 49 4.12 -9.68 18.39
CA ALA A 49 3.27 -10.29 17.38
C ALA A 49 1.79 -9.93 17.60
N LEU A 50 1.29 -10.02 18.82
CA LEU A 50 -0.07 -9.63 19.17
C LEU A 50 -0.30 -8.14 18.97
N TRP A 51 0.67 -7.30 19.33
CA TRP A 51 0.56 -5.84 19.12
C TRP A 51 0.51 -5.46 17.62
N VAL A 52 1.32 -6.11 16.78
CA VAL A 52 1.31 -5.91 15.33
C VAL A 52 0.02 -6.45 14.69
N SER A 53 -0.47 -7.60 15.20
CA SER A 53 -1.68 -8.26 14.72
C SER A 53 -2.96 -7.65 15.29
N TRP A 54 -2.86 -6.79 16.32
CA TRP A 54 -4.03 -6.17 16.91
C TRP A 54 -4.77 -5.36 15.85
N PRO A 55 -6.07 -5.62 15.59
CA PRO A 55 -6.86 -4.84 14.67
C PRO A 55 -6.88 -3.40 15.16
N LYS A 56 -6.07 -2.56 14.52
CA LYS A 56 -6.14 -1.13 14.79
C LYS A 56 -7.45 -0.63 14.20
N PRO A 57 -8.22 0.23 14.92
CA PRO A 57 -9.32 0.90 14.27
C PRO A 57 -8.73 1.60 13.05
N GLN A 58 -8.99 1.03 11.89
CA GLN A 58 -8.87 1.81 10.68
C GLN A 58 -9.82 2.98 10.90
N PRO A 59 -9.41 4.24 10.63
CA PRO A 59 -10.42 5.28 10.51
C PRO A 59 -11.47 4.68 9.60
N GLU A 60 -12.66 4.52 10.13
CA GLU A 60 -13.77 3.91 9.44
C GLU A 60 -13.87 4.57 8.08
N MET A 61 -13.31 3.90 7.07
CA MET A 61 -13.88 4.02 5.76
C MET A 61 -15.23 3.36 5.92
N GLY A 62 -16.22 4.19 6.25
CA GLY A 62 -17.58 3.75 6.48
C GLY A 62 -17.90 2.66 5.49
N GLU A 63 -18.17 1.51 6.02
CA GLU A 63 -18.89 0.47 5.34
C GLU A 63 -20.22 1.12 4.94
N ALA A 64 -20.18 1.74 3.75
CA ALA A 64 -21.39 2.20 3.14
C ALA A 64 -22.26 0.93 3.00
N PRO A 65 -23.43 0.89 3.66
CA PRO A 65 -24.37 -0.18 3.44
C PRO A 65 -24.55 -0.29 1.92
N ALA A 66 -24.66 -1.50 1.43
CA ALA A 66 -25.11 -1.79 0.07
C ALA A 66 -26.47 -1.13 -0.09
N ALA A 67 -26.46 0.13 -0.42
CA ALA A 67 -27.61 0.95 -0.70
C ALA A 67 -27.31 1.67 -2.00
N SER A 68 -28.03 1.22 -3.02
CA SER A 68 -28.49 2.03 -4.14
C SER A 68 -27.47 3.05 -4.68
N VAL A 69 -27.11 2.83 -5.93
CA VAL A 69 -26.73 3.89 -6.86
C VAL A 69 -27.56 5.13 -6.51
N SER A 70 -26.98 6.03 -5.76
CA SER A 70 -27.52 7.37 -5.51
C SER A 70 -26.42 8.32 -5.94
N GLU A 71 -26.57 8.76 -7.14
CA GLU A 71 -26.55 10.13 -7.63
C GLU A 71 -25.63 11.09 -6.88
N SER A 72 -24.62 11.55 -7.64
CA SER A 72 -24.16 12.93 -7.64
C SER A 72 -23.61 13.48 -6.33
N GLN A 73 -22.38 13.12 -6.02
CA GLN A 73 -21.42 14.21 -5.81
C GLN A 73 -20.84 14.51 -7.20
N THR A 74 -21.39 15.51 -7.86
CA THR A 74 -20.81 16.15 -9.03
C THR A 74 -19.54 16.88 -8.56
N VAL A 75 -18.46 16.13 -8.35
CA VAL A 75 -17.13 16.69 -8.48
C VAL A 75 -17.09 17.15 -9.93
N SER A 76 -17.10 18.45 -10.14
CA SER A 76 -16.95 19.01 -11.49
C SER A 76 -15.52 18.75 -11.95
N LEU A 77 -15.30 17.56 -12.49
CA LEU A 77 -14.01 17.15 -13.04
C LEU A 77 -13.62 18.15 -14.15
N SER A 78 -12.41 18.67 -14.06
CA SER A 78 -11.83 19.50 -15.11
C SER A 78 -11.73 18.70 -16.43
N ALA A 79 -11.48 19.38 -17.51
CA ALA A 79 -11.28 18.69 -18.80
C ALA A 79 -10.07 17.72 -18.72
N LEU A 80 -9.04 18.09 -17.97
CA LEU A 80 -7.84 17.28 -17.79
C LEU A 80 -8.10 16.07 -16.90
N ASP A 81 -8.88 16.23 -15.83
CA ASP A 81 -9.28 15.11 -14.96
C ASP A 81 -10.04 14.03 -15.74
N LYS A 82 -10.95 14.45 -16.65
CA LYS A 82 -11.69 13.51 -17.50
C LYS A 82 -10.77 12.74 -18.45
N GLN A 83 -9.75 13.41 -18.99
CA GLN A 83 -8.76 12.74 -19.84
C GLN A 83 -7.94 11.73 -19.04
N VAL A 84 -7.48 12.10 -17.83
CA VAL A 84 -6.74 11.19 -16.96
C VAL A 84 -7.62 10.01 -16.53
N LEU A 85 -8.88 10.25 -16.21
CA LEU A 85 -9.82 9.16 -15.88
C LEU A 85 -9.93 8.15 -17.02
N ALA A 86 -10.12 8.61 -18.25
CA ALA A 86 -10.20 7.74 -19.43
C ALA A 86 -8.91 6.94 -19.66
N LEU A 87 -7.73 7.58 -19.45
CA LEU A 87 -6.45 6.90 -19.56
C LEU A 87 -6.28 5.84 -18.47
N VAL A 88 -6.69 6.15 -17.24
CA VAL A 88 -6.62 5.20 -16.11
C VAL A 88 -7.56 4.02 -16.36
N GLU A 89 -8.76 4.24 -16.86
CA GLU A 89 -9.69 3.18 -17.25
C GLU A 89 -9.09 2.26 -18.30
N THR A 90 -8.42 2.83 -19.30
CA THR A 90 -7.84 2.08 -20.43
C THR A 90 -6.60 1.30 -20.01
N HIS A 91 -5.70 1.92 -19.22
CA HIS A 91 -4.36 1.40 -19.02
C HIS A 91 -4.10 0.82 -17.63
N CYS A 92 -4.93 1.12 -16.64
CA CYS A 92 -4.63 0.78 -15.24
C CYS A 92 -5.69 -0.12 -14.60
N VAL A 93 -6.98 0.13 -14.84
CA VAL A 93 -8.10 -0.54 -14.15
C VAL A 93 -8.11 -2.04 -14.41
N GLY A 94 -7.66 -2.50 -15.58
CA GLY A 94 -7.55 -3.93 -15.87
C GLY A 94 -6.83 -4.73 -14.77
N CYS A 95 -5.76 -4.16 -14.21
CA CYS A 95 -4.99 -4.76 -13.10
C CYS A 95 -5.29 -4.10 -11.75
N HIS A 96 -5.62 -2.82 -11.72
CA HIS A 96 -5.76 -2.00 -10.52
C HIS A 96 -7.21 -1.64 -10.22
N ALA A 97 -8.07 -2.63 -10.08
CA ALA A 97 -9.47 -2.48 -9.71
C ALA A 97 -9.83 -3.31 -8.47
N THR A 98 -11.03 -3.09 -7.95
CA THR A 98 -11.60 -3.95 -6.90
C THR A 98 -11.76 -5.38 -7.40
N ASN A 99 -12.13 -5.55 -8.67
CA ASN A 99 -12.24 -6.82 -9.36
C ASN A 99 -11.43 -6.77 -10.67
N PRO A 100 -10.12 -7.06 -10.65
CA PRO A 100 -9.30 -7.00 -11.84
C PRO A 100 -9.77 -7.97 -12.92
N THR A 101 -9.72 -7.51 -14.17
CA THR A 101 -10.10 -8.31 -15.35
C THR A 101 -8.90 -8.86 -16.11
N ASP A 102 -7.68 -8.49 -15.70
CA ASP A 102 -6.43 -8.95 -16.29
C ASP A 102 -6.29 -10.49 -16.23
N ASP A 103 -5.61 -11.05 -17.22
CA ASP A 103 -5.39 -12.51 -17.33
C ASP A 103 -4.42 -13.05 -16.25
N ILE A 104 -3.46 -12.24 -15.81
CA ILE A 104 -2.42 -12.60 -14.84
C ILE A 104 -2.78 -12.11 -13.44
N PHE A 105 -3.13 -10.83 -13.32
CA PHE A 105 -3.39 -10.20 -12.02
C PHE A 105 -4.86 -10.32 -11.62
N LYS A 106 -5.19 -11.32 -10.80
CA LYS A 106 -6.56 -11.57 -10.30
C LYS A 106 -6.90 -10.80 -9.02
N VAL A 107 -5.90 -10.15 -8.43
CA VAL A 107 -6.02 -9.27 -7.26
C VAL A 107 -5.20 -8.02 -7.54
N ALA A 108 -5.72 -6.85 -7.17
CA ALA A 108 -5.03 -5.58 -7.37
C ALA A 108 -3.60 -5.63 -6.76
N PRO A 109 -2.54 -5.46 -7.57
CA PRO A 109 -1.17 -5.51 -7.09
C PRO A 109 -0.94 -4.49 -5.97
N LEU A 110 -0.30 -4.92 -4.87
CA LEU A 110 -0.07 -4.12 -3.67
C LEU A 110 -1.34 -3.51 -3.05
N GLY A 111 -2.53 -4.00 -3.43
CA GLY A 111 -3.80 -3.45 -2.99
C GLY A 111 -4.14 -2.07 -3.57
N VAL A 112 -3.39 -1.61 -4.59
CA VAL A 112 -3.65 -0.34 -5.26
C VAL A 112 -4.86 -0.48 -6.18
N LYS A 113 -5.88 0.31 -5.94
CA LYS A 113 -7.12 0.37 -6.74
C LYS A 113 -7.25 1.75 -7.35
N LEU A 114 -7.72 1.80 -8.59
CA LEU A 114 -7.84 3.03 -9.39
C LEU A 114 -9.20 3.09 -10.12
N ASP A 115 -10.16 2.32 -9.65
CA ASP A 115 -11.51 2.23 -10.23
C ASP A 115 -12.47 3.35 -9.76
N ARG A 116 -12.00 4.28 -8.92
CA ARG A 116 -12.77 5.46 -8.48
C ARG A 116 -11.88 6.69 -8.51
N TRP A 117 -12.45 7.85 -8.85
CA TRP A 117 -11.71 9.10 -8.91
C TRP A 117 -10.96 9.43 -7.61
N ALA A 118 -11.60 9.29 -6.46
CA ALA A 118 -10.99 9.54 -5.16
C ALA A 118 -9.76 8.63 -4.88
N ASP A 119 -9.72 7.44 -5.45
CA ASP A 119 -8.58 6.54 -5.35
C ASP A 119 -7.44 7.00 -6.28
N ILE A 120 -7.78 7.53 -7.46
CA ILE A 120 -6.82 8.12 -8.41
C ILE A 120 -6.16 9.35 -7.77
N GLU A 121 -6.92 10.26 -7.20
CA GLU A 121 -6.40 11.44 -6.48
C GLU A 121 -5.46 11.03 -5.34
N ARG A 122 -5.89 10.10 -4.51
CA ARG A 122 -5.08 9.60 -3.39
C ARG A 122 -3.76 8.98 -3.85
N GLN A 123 -3.74 8.33 -5.00
CA GLN A 123 -2.56 7.69 -5.58
C GLN A 123 -1.84 8.59 -6.60
N GLY A 124 -2.30 9.80 -6.82
CA GLY A 124 -1.89 10.68 -7.90
C GLY A 124 -0.38 10.84 -8.04
N ARG A 125 0.33 11.12 -6.95
CA ARG A 125 1.80 11.22 -6.94
C ARG A 125 2.47 9.92 -7.43
N GLN A 126 1.98 8.77 -6.98
CA GLN A 126 2.52 7.48 -7.41
C GLN A 126 2.15 7.18 -8.86
N LEU A 127 0.93 7.48 -9.26
CA LEU A 127 0.47 7.35 -10.64
C LEU A 127 1.38 8.13 -11.59
N VAL A 128 1.58 9.43 -11.32
CA VAL A 128 2.46 10.29 -12.12
C VAL A 128 3.88 9.74 -12.15
N ASN A 129 4.48 9.45 -10.99
CA ASN A 129 5.85 8.95 -10.93
C ASN A 129 6.04 7.66 -11.75
N ARG A 130 5.13 6.70 -11.59
CA ARG A 130 5.22 5.38 -12.23
C ARG A 130 4.96 5.41 -13.73
N THR A 131 4.12 6.32 -14.20
CA THR A 131 3.79 6.40 -15.63
C THR A 131 4.72 7.33 -16.40
N THR A 132 5.24 8.40 -15.76
CA THR A 132 5.97 9.45 -16.49
C THR A 132 7.46 9.48 -16.17
N VAL A 133 7.87 9.19 -14.93
CA VAL A 133 9.26 9.26 -14.50
C VAL A 133 9.94 7.89 -14.62
N THR A 134 9.49 6.89 -13.86
CA THR A 134 10.09 5.54 -13.90
C THR A 134 9.61 4.74 -15.10
N ARG A 135 8.43 5.04 -15.63
CA ARG A 135 7.81 4.42 -16.80
C ARG A 135 7.66 2.89 -16.68
N ASP A 136 7.59 2.39 -15.45
CA ASP A 136 7.39 0.97 -15.16
C ASP A 136 5.90 0.56 -15.17
N MET A 137 5.00 1.55 -15.30
CA MET A 137 3.57 1.34 -15.51
C MET A 137 3.11 2.00 -16.81
N PRO A 138 2.18 1.41 -17.52
CA PRO A 138 1.63 0.04 -17.35
C PRO A 138 2.72 -1.03 -17.42
N PHE A 139 2.55 -2.12 -16.67
CA PHE A 139 3.57 -3.17 -16.59
C PHE A 139 3.96 -3.71 -17.97
N LEU A 140 5.25 -3.63 -18.32
CA LEU A 140 5.79 -3.95 -19.66
C LEU A 140 5.08 -3.21 -20.80
N ASN A 141 4.44 -2.09 -20.53
CA ASN A 141 3.59 -1.36 -21.44
C ASN A 141 2.53 -2.24 -22.15
N LYS A 142 1.95 -3.21 -21.42
CA LYS A 142 1.01 -4.22 -21.92
C LYS A 142 -0.18 -3.62 -22.67
N THR A 143 -0.58 -2.41 -22.30
CA THR A 143 -1.71 -1.69 -22.88
C THR A 143 -1.31 -0.71 -23.97
N ASN A 144 -0.04 -0.67 -24.36
CA ASN A 144 0.51 0.20 -25.40
C ASN A 144 0.28 1.71 -25.14
N MET A 145 0.44 2.14 -23.89
CA MET A 145 0.35 3.56 -23.52
C MET A 145 1.42 4.36 -24.28
N THR A 146 1.01 5.44 -24.95
CA THR A 146 1.87 6.29 -25.78
C THR A 146 2.57 7.38 -24.96
N ASP A 147 3.54 8.07 -25.58
CA ASP A 147 4.24 9.18 -24.95
C ASP A 147 3.34 10.41 -24.77
N GLU A 148 2.41 10.62 -25.70
CA GLU A 148 1.40 11.68 -25.63
C GLU A 148 0.44 11.46 -24.45
N GLU A 149 -0.01 10.25 -24.24
CA GLU A 149 -0.86 9.87 -23.08
C GLU A 149 -0.13 10.06 -21.76
N ARG A 150 1.16 9.70 -21.70
CA ARG A 150 2.01 9.98 -20.54
C ARG A 150 2.18 11.47 -20.29
N ALA A 151 2.29 12.28 -21.34
CA ALA A 151 2.38 13.73 -21.25
C ALA A 151 1.10 14.35 -20.65
N ILE A 152 -0.08 13.81 -20.95
CA ILE A 152 -1.35 14.22 -20.33
C ILE A 152 -1.31 13.97 -18.81
N ILE A 153 -0.87 12.79 -18.39
CA ILE A 153 -0.74 12.46 -16.96
C ILE A 153 0.31 13.35 -16.28
N ALA A 154 1.42 13.68 -16.97
CA ALA A 154 2.42 14.60 -16.45
C ALA A 154 1.88 16.03 -16.29
N ALA A 155 1.07 16.51 -17.25
CA ALA A 155 0.44 17.81 -17.18
C ALA A 155 -0.54 17.89 -16.00
N TRP A 156 -1.37 16.85 -15.82
CA TRP A 156 -2.26 16.72 -14.68
C TRP A 156 -1.49 16.71 -13.34
N GLY A 157 -0.39 15.96 -13.28
CA GLY A 157 0.44 15.93 -12.08
C GLY A 157 0.99 17.31 -11.69
N LYS A 158 1.38 18.13 -12.67
CA LYS A 158 1.80 19.53 -12.43
C LYS A 158 0.67 20.40 -11.91
N GLU A 159 -0.55 20.24 -12.46
CA GLU A 159 -1.72 20.99 -12.03
C GLU A 159 -2.10 20.63 -10.58
N GLN A 160 -1.97 19.36 -10.20
CA GLN A 160 -2.26 18.87 -8.86
C GLN A 160 -1.11 19.11 -7.84
N GLY A 161 0.06 19.61 -8.29
CA GLY A 161 1.22 19.87 -7.44
C GLY A 161 2.00 18.62 -7.01
N TYR A 162 2.00 17.61 -7.85
CA TYR A 162 2.74 16.34 -7.63
C TYR A 162 4.17 16.38 -8.13
#